data_dfdedd23c955df1b29279f1fb29b534f
#
_entry.id   dfdedd23c955df1b29279f1fb29b534f
#
_cell.length_a   1.000
_cell.length_b   1.000
_cell.length_c   1.000
_cell.angle_alpha   90.00
_cell.angle_beta   90.00
_cell.angle_gamma   90.00
#
_symmetry.space_group_name_H-M   'P 1'
#
loop_
_entity.id
_entity.type
_entity.pdbx_description
1 polymer ?
#
loop_
_entity_poly.entity_id
_entity_poly.type
_entity_poly.pdbx_seq_one_letter_code
_entity_poly.pdbx_strand_id
1 'polypeptide(L)'
;MPRQKKKTPLRKCVVTQEMKPKQQLIRVVRNKEGEVFVDPTGKKNGRGAYISKDLSVINTAEEQGMLARHLNTGIDSEVFEQLRTQVTEIE
;
A
#
# COMPACT_ATOMS: atom_id res chain seq x y z
N MET A 1 -15.04 -29.24 7.83
CA MET A 1 -14.92 -28.70 7.69
C MET A 1 -14.77 -27.89 7.81
N PRO A 2 -14.62 -27.49 7.94
CA PRO A 2 -14.47 -26.54 8.11
C PRO A 2 -14.55 -25.69 7.84
N ARG A 3 -14.54 -25.11 7.88
CA ARG A 3 -14.59 -24.32 7.69
C ARG A 3 -14.21 -23.37 7.68
N GLN A 4 -13.88 -22.84 7.35
CA GLN A 4 -13.52 -21.96 7.33
C GLN A 4 -14.07 -21.02 7.44
N LYS A 5 -14.04 -20.60 7.87
CA LYS A 5 -14.56 -19.72 8.19
C LYS A 5 -14.26 -18.51 7.78
N LYS A 6 -13.78 -17.75 8.23
CA LYS A 6 -13.59 -16.52 7.80
C LYS A 6 -12.43 -16.46 6.94
N LYS A 7 -12.55 -16.03 5.70
CA LYS A 7 -11.49 -15.81 4.85
C LYS A 7 -10.95 -14.48 5.04
N THR A 8 -9.64 -14.36 5.17
CA THR A 8 -8.97 -13.07 5.21
C THR A 8 -9.05 -12.44 3.83
N PRO A 9 -9.55 -11.23 3.71
CA PRO A 9 -9.59 -10.58 2.39
C PRO A 9 -8.18 -10.34 1.88
N LEU A 10 -7.99 -10.60 0.61
CA LEU A 10 -6.69 -10.42 -0.03
C LEU A 10 -6.71 -9.17 -0.88
N ARG A 11 -5.57 -8.52 -0.96
CA ARG A 11 -5.38 -7.35 -1.82
C ARG A 11 -4.13 -7.54 -2.64
N LYS A 12 -4.07 -6.88 -3.76
CA LYS A 12 -2.95 -7.04 -4.67
C LYS A 12 -1.90 -5.97 -4.44
N CYS A 13 -0.66 -6.38 -4.28
CA CYS A 13 0.46 -5.44 -4.22
C CYS A 13 0.70 -4.86 -5.61
N VAL A 14 0.76 -3.54 -5.72
CA VAL A 14 0.92 -2.91 -7.04
C VAL A 14 2.29 -3.16 -7.65
N VAL A 15 3.26 -3.56 -6.85
CA VAL A 15 4.62 -3.80 -7.33
C VAL A 15 4.80 -5.25 -7.75
N THR A 16 4.52 -6.18 -6.82
CA THR A 16 4.78 -7.59 -7.07
C THR A 16 3.63 -8.28 -7.78
N GLN A 17 2.46 -7.68 -7.78
CA GLN A 17 1.24 -8.25 -8.36
C GLN A 17 0.75 -9.47 -7.60
N GLU A 18 1.28 -9.70 -6.42
CA GLU A 18 0.87 -10.84 -5.60
C GLU A 18 -0.31 -10.48 -4.72
N MET A 19 -1.18 -11.45 -4.48
CA MET A 19 -2.29 -11.28 -3.57
C MET A 19 -1.84 -11.63 -2.17
N LYS A 20 -2.08 -10.74 -1.24
CA LYS A 20 -1.64 -10.92 0.15
C LYS A 20 -2.72 -10.44 1.11
N PRO A 21 -2.74 -10.96 2.35
CA PRO A 21 -3.62 -10.42 3.37
C PRO A 21 -3.27 -8.96 3.62
N LYS A 22 -4.27 -8.15 3.88
CA LYS A 22 -4.02 -6.73 4.04
C LYS A 22 -3.08 -6.42 5.22
N GLN A 23 -2.94 -7.32 6.18
CA GLN A 23 -1.97 -7.12 7.26
C GLN A 23 -0.53 -7.10 6.77
N GLN A 24 -0.29 -7.68 5.61
CA GLN A 24 1.05 -7.70 5.01
C GLN A 24 1.25 -6.59 4.01
N LEU A 25 0.29 -5.70 3.91
CA LEU A 25 0.33 -4.61 2.95
C LEU A 25 0.10 -3.29 3.65
N ILE A 26 0.53 -2.22 2.99
CA ILE A 26 0.27 -0.87 3.45
C ILE A 26 -0.60 -0.21 2.39
N ARG A 27 -1.64 0.48 2.82
CA ARG A 27 -2.52 1.15 1.89
C ARG A 27 -2.08 2.60 1.71
N VAL A 28 -1.99 3.04 0.46
CA VAL A 28 -1.71 4.43 0.13
C VAL A 28 -2.95 4.94 -0.58
N VAL A 29 -3.42 6.11 -0.18
CA VAL A 29 -4.70 6.65 -0.66
C VAL A 29 -4.50 8.01 -1.30
N ARG A 30 -5.21 8.22 -2.41
CA ARG A 30 -5.34 9.54 -2.99
C ARG A 30 -6.79 9.97 -2.80
N ASN A 31 -7.00 11.07 -2.07
CA ASN A 31 -8.36 11.54 -1.83
C ASN A 31 -8.84 12.39 -3.01
N LYS A 32 -10.05 12.88 -2.92
CA LYS A 32 -10.61 13.61 -4.05
C LYS A 32 -9.99 14.99 -4.24
N GLU A 33 -9.28 15.49 -3.25
CA GLU A 33 -8.54 16.72 -3.39
C GLU A 33 -7.18 16.50 -4.07
N GLY A 34 -6.84 15.26 -4.33
CA GLY A 34 -5.57 14.94 -4.96
C GLY A 34 -4.43 14.72 -3.99
N GLU A 35 -4.72 14.71 -2.70
CA GLU A 35 -3.70 14.48 -1.68
C GLU A 35 -3.43 12.99 -1.54
N VAL A 36 -2.16 12.65 -1.34
CA VAL A 36 -1.75 11.26 -1.21
C VAL A 36 -1.14 11.06 0.16
N PHE A 37 -1.53 10.00 0.83
CA PHE A 37 -0.99 9.73 2.16
C PHE A 37 -1.10 8.24 2.47
N VAL A 38 -0.32 7.82 3.46
CA VAL A 38 -0.37 6.45 3.96
C VAL A 38 -1.57 6.32 4.88
N ASP A 39 -2.34 5.26 4.70
CA ASP A 39 -3.56 5.03 5.46
C ASP A 39 -3.45 3.73 6.24
N PRO A 40 -2.91 3.76 7.47
CA PRO A 40 -2.77 2.53 8.25
C PRO A 40 -4.10 1.93 8.68
N THR A 41 -5.15 2.72 8.72
CA THR A 41 -6.45 2.19 9.14
C THR A 41 -7.19 1.46 8.02
N GLY A 42 -6.87 1.78 6.78
CA GLY A 42 -7.56 1.20 5.63
C GLY A 42 -8.96 1.70 5.45
N LYS A 43 -9.34 2.79 6.14
CA LYS A 43 -10.71 3.29 6.10
C LYS A 43 -10.88 4.63 5.44
N LYS A 44 -9.80 5.27 5.05
CA LYS A 44 -9.91 6.59 4.42
C LYS A 44 -10.52 6.47 3.03
N ASN A 45 -11.35 7.43 2.70
CA ASN A 45 -11.99 7.45 1.39
C ASN A 45 -11.02 7.90 0.32
N GLY A 46 -11.15 7.32 -0.85
CA GLY A 46 -10.34 7.70 -1.98
C GLY A 46 -9.86 6.48 -2.74
N ARG A 47 -9.05 6.75 -3.75
CA ARG A 47 -8.48 5.68 -4.55
C ARG A 47 -7.30 5.09 -3.81
N GLY A 48 -7.32 3.80 -3.56
CA GLY A 48 -6.30 3.15 -2.77
C GLY A 48 -5.39 2.26 -3.60
N ALA A 49 -4.17 2.12 -3.14
CA ALA A 49 -3.22 1.18 -3.70
C ALA A 49 -2.55 0.48 -2.53
N TYR A 50 -2.25 -0.79 -2.71
CA TYR A 50 -1.60 -1.57 -1.66
C TYR A 50 -0.17 -1.89 -2.08
N ILE A 51 0.74 -1.83 -1.13
CA ILE A 51 2.13 -2.13 -1.38
C ILE A 51 2.65 -3.01 -0.25
N SER A 52 3.49 -3.99 -0.58
CA SER A 52 4.01 -4.93 0.41
C SER A 52 4.85 -4.23 1.47
N LYS A 53 4.79 -4.73 2.69
CA LYS A 53 5.62 -4.23 3.79
C LYS A 53 7.03 -4.79 3.65
N ASP A 54 7.74 -4.28 2.67
CA ASP A 54 9.07 -4.77 2.31
C ASP A 54 9.85 -3.61 1.73
N LEU A 55 10.99 -3.31 2.34
CA LEU A 55 11.78 -2.15 1.91
C LEU A 55 12.18 -2.22 0.45
N SER A 56 12.55 -3.40 -0.03
CA SER A 56 12.96 -3.49 -1.43
C SER A 56 11.78 -3.26 -2.37
N VAL A 57 10.59 -3.68 -1.98
CA VAL A 57 9.39 -3.43 -2.78
C VAL A 57 9.07 -1.93 -2.80
N ILE A 58 9.18 -1.28 -1.65
CA ILE A 58 8.92 0.15 -1.55
C ILE A 58 9.91 0.93 -2.41
N ASN A 59 11.19 0.56 -2.34
CA ASN A 59 12.21 1.22 -3.16
C ASN A 59 11.94 1.03 -4.65
N THR A 60 11.53 -0.16 -5.03
CA THR A 60 11.18 -0.43 -6.42
C THR A 60 10.00 0.43 -6.87
N ALA A 61 9.00 0.57 -6.01
CA ALA A 61 7.83 1.38 -6.32
C ALA A 61 8.24 2.83 -6.56
N GLU A 62 9.15 3.34 -5.75
CA GLU A 62 9.62 4.71 -5.91
C GLU A 62 10.38 4.87 -7.21
N GLU A 63 11.31 3.96 -7.48
CA GLU A 63 12.13 4.06 -8.68
C GLU A 63 11.34 3.93 -9.96
N GLN A 64 10.34 3.05 -9.94
CA GLN A 64 9.57 2.76 -11.14
C GLN A 64 8.33 3.63 -11.30
N GLY A 65 8.02 4.44 -10.30
CA GLY A 65 6.84 5.28 -10.34
C GLY A 65 5.54 4.51 -10.36
N MET A 66 5.51 3.36 -9.74
CA MET A 66 4.34 2.48 -9.80
C MET A 66 3.14 3.03 -9.07
N LEU A 67 3.36 3.63 -7.89
CA LEU A 67 2.24 4.24 -7.17
C LEU A 67 1.70 5.44 -7.92
N ALA A 68 2.58 6.24 -8.50
CA ALA A 68 2.15 7.41 -9.26
C ALA A 68 1.25 7.00 -10.42
N ARG A 69 1.62 5.94 -11.10
CA ARG A 69 0.82 5.48 -12.23
C ARG A 69 -0.51 4.90 -11.77
N HIS A 70 -0.47 4.13 -10.68
CA HIS A 70 -1.69 3.50 -10.19
C HIS A 70 -2.69 4.54 -9.67
N LEU A 71 -2.21 5.53 -8.96
CA LEU A 71 -3.05 6.57 -8.37
C LEU A 71 -3.26 7.76 -9.31
N ASN A 72 -2.57 7.73 -10.45
CA ASN A 72 -2.71 8.76 -11.47
C ASN A 72 -2.40 10.16 -10.93
N THR A 73 -1.34 10.26 -10.15
CA THR A 73 -0.90 11.53 -9.59
C THR A 73 0.54 11.39 -9.13
N GLY A 74 1.24 12.50 -9.00
CA GLY A 74 2.60 12.46 -8.48
C GLY A 74 2.60 12.07 -7.02
N ILE A 75 3.67 11.41 -6.59
CA ILE A 75 3.81 10.95 -5.22
C ILE A 75 5.02 11.63 -4.60
N ASP A 76 4.83 12.33 -3.49
CA ASP A 76 5.92 12.96 -2.78
C ASP A 76 6.86 11.93 -2.19
N SER A 77 8.14 12.24 -2.13
CA SER A 77 9.09 11.34 -1.49
C SER A 77 8.73 11.11 -0.02
N GLU A 78 8.03 12.05 0.59
CA GLU A 78 7.59 11.92 1.97
C GLU A 78 6.69 10.71 2.17
N VAL A 79 5.88 10.39 1.19
CA VAL A 79 5.02 9.22 1.26
C VAL A 79 5.87 7.95 1.35
N PHE A 80 6.94 7.89 0.57
CA PHE A 80 7.82 6.73 0.60
C PHE A 80 8.58 6.64 1.91
N GLU A 81 8.92 7.80 2.50
CA GLU A 81 9.54 7.81 3.81
C GLU A 81 8.59 7.22 4.86
N GLN A 82 7.33 7.58 4.79
CA GLN A 82 6.34 7.06 5.71
C GLN A 82 6.17 5.56 5.52
N LEU A 83 6.20 5.11 4.28
CA LEU A 83 6.10 3.68 4.00
C LEU A 83 7.27 2.92 4.62
N ARG A 84 8.46 3.46 4.50
CA ARG A 84 9.64 2.82 5.08
C ARG A 84 9.56 2.77 6.59
N THR A 85 9.03 3.83 7.20
CA THR A 85 8.82 3.86 8.65
C THR A 85 7.85 2.78 9.10
N GLN A 86 6.79 2.58 8.34
CA GLN A 86 5.82 1.53 8.67
C GLN A 86 6.47 0.16 8.71
N VAL A 87 7.39 -0.10 7.80
CA VAL A 87 8.07 -1.38 7.77
C VAL A 87 8.99 -1.55 8.96
N THR A 88 9.78 -0.53 9.25
CA THR A 88 10.76 -0.64 10.33
C THR A 88 10.11 -0.67 11.70
N GLU A 89 8.96 -0.06 11.85
CA GLU A 89 8.28 -0.07 13.14
C GLU A 89 7.70 -1.40 13.53
N ILE A 90 7.57 -2.27 12.58
CA ILE A 90 6.97 -3.55 12.84
C ILE A 90 7.91 -4.51 13.51
N GLU A 91 9.16 -4.25 13.41
CA GLU A 91 10.13 -5.09 14.00
C GLU A 91 10.08 -5.17 15.45
#